data_4573903506cc4a958e0c7d40045520c2
#
_entry.id   4573903506cc4a958e0c7d40045520c2
#
_cell.length_a   1.000
_cell.length_b   1.000
_cell.length_c   1.000
_cell.angle_alpha   90.00
_cell.angle_beta   90.00
_cell.angle_gamma   90.00
#
_symmetry.space_group_name_H-M   'P 1'
#
loop_
_entity.id
_entity.type
_entity.pdbx_description
1 polymer ?
#
loop_
_entity_poly.entity_id
_entity_poly.type
_entity_poly.pdbx_seq_one_letter_code
_entity_poly.pdbx_strand_id
1 'polypeptide(L)'
;MRAPNPIALQIGSLTVRWYGVLIASALVIGLLIAAKRADHAGIARDDIYDFFIVMVPSIIVGARLWYVIFQWDYYSRFPGDIIKIWNGGLAIHGGIIAGLIAGALFCKARKLSFLKLADVLIPALPLGQAIGRWGNFFNQEAYGRQTDLPWAITVHDPRLGWIHVHPTFLYESVWDLCVFLILLFVIERKVKKTDGELLFSYFILYSIGRFFIESLRTDSLMFFGLRTAQLVSLALIAAGIVGLLWLKKRRTVD
;
A
#
# COMPACT_ATOMS: atom_id res chain seq x y z
N MET A 1 23.64 9.33 4.27
CA MET A 1 23.04 8.61 5.42
C MET A 1 23.13 7.10 5.14
N ARG A 2 23.59 6.28 6.10
CA ARG A 2 23.56 4.81 5.96
C ARG A 2 22.34 4.24 6.68
N ALA A 3 21.74 3.20 6.13
CA ALA A 3 20.67 2.48 6.80
C ALA A 3 21.21 1.78 8.07
N PRO A 4 20.49 1.88 9.19
CA PRO A 4 20.86 1.15 10.40
C PRO A 4 20.56 -0.35 10.24
N ASN A 5 20.86 -1.12 11.29
CA ASN A 5 20.55 -2.56 11.33
C ASN A 5 19.04 -2.80 11.06
N PRO A 6 18.65 -3.69 10.14
CA PRO A 6 17.26 -4.01 9.87
C PRO A 6 16.54 -4.74 11.02
N ILE A 7 17.30 -5.28 11.99
CA ILE A 7 16.76 -5.96 13.16
C ILE A 7 16.44 -4.92 14.24
N ALA A 8 15.18 -4.86 14.66
CA ALA A 8 14.72 -4.00 15.75
C ALA A 8 15.00 -4.63 17.12
N LEU A 9 14.77 -5.94 17.24
CA LEU A 9 14.93 -6.68 18.48
C LEU A 9 15.21 -8.16 18.19
N GLN A 10 16.09 -8.77 18.98
CA GLN A 10 16.35 -10.20 18.92
C GLN A 10 16.25 -10.81 20.31
N ILE A 11 15.36 -11.79 20.48
CA ILE A 11 15.16 -12.51 21.73
C ILE A 11 15.30 -14.00 21.44
N GLY A 12 16.47 -14.57 21.77
CA GLY A 12 16.80 -15.94 21.41
C GLY A 12 16.77 -16.17 19.90
N SER A 13 15.93 -17.09 19.44
CA SER A 13 15.71 -17.39 18.03
C SER A 13 14.71 -16.45 17.34
N LEU A 14 13.96 -15.65 18.10
CA LEU A 14 12.97 -14.71 17.56
C LEU A 14 13.66 -13.42 17.12
N THR A 15 13.56 -13.11 15.82
CA THR A 15 14.09 -11.88 15.25
C THR A 15 12.94 -10.98 14.81
N VAL A 16 12.80 -9.81 15.44
CA VAL A 16 11.85 -8.77 15.07
C VAL A 16 12.55 -7.75 14.19
N ARG A 17 12.03 -7.53 12.99
CA ARG A 17 12.60 -6.58 12.02
C ARG A 17 11.84 -5.25 12.05
N TRP A 18 12.53 -4.14 11.82
CA TRP A 18 11.92 -2.82 11.71
C TRP A 18 10.80 -2.76 10.69
N TYR A 19 10.94 -3.45 9.58
CA TYR A 19 9.88 -3.52 8.56
C TYR A 19 8.56 -4.03 9.14
N GLY A 20 8.61 -5.12 9.91
CA GLY A 20 7.41 -5.68 10.57
C GLY A 20 6.81 -4.73 11.61
N VAL A 21 7.66 -4.06 12.41
CA VAL A 21 7.20 -3.06 13.40
C VAL A 21 6.50 -1.89 12.72
N LEU A 22 7.08 -1.37 11.64
CA LEU A 22 6.49 -0.25 10.88
C LEU A 22 5.16 -0.62 10.23
N ILE A 23 5.05 -1.81 9.63
CA ILE A 23 3.79 -2.29 9.04
C ILE A 23 2.72 -2.49 10.11
N ALA A 24 3.07 -3.11 11.26
CA ALA A 24 2.13 -3.29 12.37
C ALA A 24 1.67 -1.93 12.93
N SER A 25 2.58 -0.97 13.10
CA SER A 25 2.26 0.38 13.54
C SER A 25 1.34 1.09 12.53
N ALA A 26 1.62 0.97 11.22
CA ALA A 26 0.79 1.54 10.17
C ALA A 26 -0.63 0.97 10.17
N LEU A 27 -0.78 -0.35 10.39
CA LEU A 27 -2.09 -1.00 10.51
C LEU A 27 -2.87 -0.49 11.71
N VAL A 28 -2.23 -0.39 12.90
CA VAL A 28 -2.89 0.13 14.12
C VAL A 28 -3.30 1.58 13.93
N ILE A 29 -2.42 2.43 13.42
CA ILE A 29 -2.72 3.84 13.16
C ILE A 29 -3.85 3.95 12.13
N GLY A 30 -3.80 3.16 11.06
CA GLY A 30 -4.83 3.09 10.04
C GLY A 30 -6.19 2.69 10.59
N LEU A 31 -6.24 1.68 11.45
CA LEU A 31 -7.45 1.23 12.15
C LEU A 31 -8.04 2.36 13.02
N LEU A 32 -7.22 3.03 13.82
CA LEU A 32 -7.66 4.12 14.70
C LEU A 32 -8.22 5.31 13.90
N ILE A 33 -7.56 5.69 12.81
CA ILE A 33 -8.04 6.74 11.91
C ILE A 33 -9.37 6.33 11.26
N ALA A 34 -9.47 5.11 10.75
CA ALA A 34 -10.69 4.60 10.11
C ALA A 34 -11.85 4.52 11.10
N ALA A 35 -11.62 4.00 12.32
CA ALA A 35 -12.64 3.93 13.37
C ALA A 35 -13.16 5.33 13.78
N LYS A 36 -12.26 6.32 13.91
CA LYS A 36 -12.67 7.69 14.20
C LYS A 36 -13.47 8.32 13.07
N ARG A 37 -13.13 8.01 11.81
CA ARG A 37 -13.81 8.53 10.63
C ARG A 37 -15.16 7.87 10.39
N ALA A 38 -15.31 6.62 10.81
CA ALA A 38 -16.55 5.85 10.67
C ALA A 38 -17.74 6.56 11.34
N ASP A 39 -17.55 7.13 12.53
CA ASP A 39 -18.58 7.87 13.24
C ASP A 39 -19.16 9.01 12.38
N HIS A 40 -18.28 9.78 11.73
CA HIS A 40 -18.69 10.90 10.87
C HIS A 40 -19.38 10.43 9.58
N ALA A 41 -19.08 9.21 9.15
CA ALA A 41 -19.69 8.59 7.98
C ALA A 41 -20.98 7.83 8.31
N GLY A 42 -21.38 7.71 9.59
CA GLY A 42 -22.53 6.91 10.01
C GLY A 42 -22.31 5.40 9.75
N ILE A 43 -21.07 4.93 9.95
CA ILE A 43 -20.69 3.51 9.99
C ILE A 43 -20.33 3.20 11.44
N ALA A 44 -20.81 2.08 11.97
CA ALA A 44 -20.48 1.66 13.33
C ALA A 44 -18.96 1.37 13.44
N ARG A 45 -18.32 1.78 14.54
CA ARG A 45 -16.90 1.46 14.77
C ARG A 45 -16.64 -0.03 14.78
N ASP A 46 -17.57 -0.80 15.30
CA ASP A 46 -17.48 -2.26 15.34
C ASP A 46 -17.41 -2.87 13.93
N ASP A 47 -18.10 -2.28 12.95
CA ASP A 47 -17.96 -2.70 11.55
C ASP A 47 -16.55 -2.46 11.01
N ILE A 48 -15.84 -1.43 11.47
CA ILE A 48 -14.45 -1.20 11.10
C ILE A 48 -13.53 -2.22 11.76
N TYR A 49 -13.72 -2.53 13.03
CA TYR A 49 -12.94 -3.56 13.71
C TYR A 49 -13.15 -4.93 13.07
N ASP A 50 -14.39 -5.32 12.82
CA ASP A 50 -14.73 -6.55 12.14
C ASP A 50 -14.16 -6.60 10.73
N PHE A 51 -14.21 -5.46 10.00
CA PHE A 51 -13.60 -5.34 8.69
C PHE A 51 -12.09 -5.65 8.72
N PHE A 52 -11.34 -5.09 9.66
CA PHE A 52 -9.91 -5.35 9.79
C PHE A 52 -9.61 -6.81 10.18
N ILE A 53 -10.43 -7.40 11.07
CA ILE A 53 -10.33 -8.82 11.47
C ILE A 53 -10.50 -9.74 10.25
N VAL A 54 -11.38 -9.39 9.32
CA VAL A 54 -11.61 -10.18 8.09
C VAL A 54 -10.55 -9.84 7.03
N MET A 55 -10.22 -8.57 6.85
CA MET A 55 -9.35 -8.11 5.76
C MET A 55 -7.91 -8.54 5.92
N VAL A 56 -7.32 -8.41 7.11
CA VAL A 56 -5.89 -8.70 7.31
C VAL A 56 -5.59 -10.18 7.02
N PRO A 57 -6.32 -11.16 7.58
CA PRO A 57 -6.11 -12.56 7.21
C PRO A 57 -6.39 -12.85 5.73
N SER A 58 -7.44 -12.25 5.15
CA SER A 58 -7.79 -12.46 3.74
C SER A 58 -6.66 -12.01 2.82
N ILE A 59 -6.06 -10.85 3.07
CA ILE A 59 -4.91 -10.33 2.32
C ILE A 59 -3.71 -11.27 2.44
N ILE A 60 -3.40 -11.75 3.65
CA ILE A 60 -2.27 -12.66 3.89
C ILE A 60 -2.48 -13.99 3.16
N VAL A 61 -3.67 -14.58 3.30
CA VAL A 61 -4.02 -15.85 2.64
C VAL A 61 -3.99 -15.68 1.12
N GLY A 62 -4.59 -14.62 0.59
CA GLY A 62 -4.59 -14.35 -0.84
C GLY A 62 -3.18 -14.14 -1.40
N ALA A 63 -2.34 -13.36 -0.70
CA ALA A 63 -0.95 -13.15 -1.08
C ALA A 63 -0.16 -14.47 -1.09
N ARG A 64 -0.41 -15.36 -0.11
CA ARG A 64 0.23 -16.66 -0.03
C ARG A 64 -0.25 -17.61 -1.14
N LEU A 65 -1.56 -17.71 -1.33
CA LEU A 65 -2.13 -18.57 -2.37
C LEU A 65 -1.62 -18.18 -3.76
N TRP A 66 -1.58 -16.89 -4.07
CA TRP A 66 -1.03 -16.41 -5.33
C TRP A 66 0.44 -16.83 -5.52
N TYR A 67 1.26 -16.62 -4.50
CA TYR A 67 2.66 -17.02 -4.54
C TYR A 67 2.82 -18.53 -4.76
N VAL A 68 2.07 -19.35 -4.02
CA VAL A 68 2.09 -20.82 -4.11
C VAL A 68 1.68 -21.29 -5.50
N ILE A 69 0.64 -20.70 -6.11
CA ILE A 69 0.19 -21.06 -7.45
C ILE A 69 1.30 -20.81 -8.50
N PHE A 70 1.99 -19.66 -8.40
CA PHE A 70 3.06 -19.32 -9.35
C PHE A 70 4.39 -20.03 -9.07
N GLN A 71 4.53 -20.71 -7.91
CA GLN A 71 5.69 -21.53 -7.55
C GLN A 71 5.28 -23.00 -7.36
N TRP A 72 4.27 -23.46 -8.10
CA TRP A 72 3.68 -24.78 -7.93
C TRP A 72 4.66 -25.94 -8.08
N ASP A 73 5.68 -25.80 -8.93
CA ASP A 73 6.75 -26.80 -9.11
C ASP A 73 7.52 -27.11 -7.80
N TYR A 74 7.67 -26.13 -6.95
CA TYR A 74 8.25 -26.30 -5.62
C TYR A 74 7.23 -26.84 -4.61
N TYR A 75 6.06 -26.21 -4.52
CA TYR A 75 5.07 -26.52 -3.48
C TYR A 75 4.36 -27.85 -3.69
N SER A 76 4.29 -28.36 -4.91
CA SER A 76 3.81 -29.74 -5.19
C SER A 76 4.70 -30.82 -4.59
N ARG A 77 6.02 -30.53 -4.47
CA ARG A 77 7.01 -31.43 -3.86
C ARG A 77 7.11 -31.26 -2.35
N PHE A 78 6.84 -30.05 -1.85
CA PHE A 78 6.96 -29.67 -0.45
C PHE A 78 5.66 -29.02 0.08
N PRO A 79 4.54 -29.75 0.14
CA PRO A 79 3.23 -29.16 0.49
C PRO A 79 3.18 -28.62 1.93
N GLY A 80 4.01 -29.16 2.84
CA GLY A 80 4.11 -28.64 4.20
C GLY A 80 4.69 -27.22 4.31
N ASP A 81 5.32 -26.73 3.24
CA ASP A 81 5.86 -25.36 3.20
C ASP A 81 4.80 -24.33 2.82
N ILE A 82 3.62 -24.76 2.31
CA ILE A 82 2.54 -23.85 1.92
C ILE A 82 2.09 -22.95 3.09
N ILE A 83 2.06 -23.46 4.31
CA ILE A 83 1.63 -22.71 5.49
C ILE A 83 2.72 -21.90 6.16
N LYS A 84 4.00 -22.08 5.77
CA LYS A 84 5.15 -21.43 6.40
C LYS A 84 5.36 -20.01 5.86
N ILE A 85 4.41 -19.10 6.18
CA ILE A 85 4.45 -17.69 5.74
C ILE A 85 5.63 -16.90 6.34
N TRP A 86 6.19 -17.37 7.47
CA TRP A 86 7.35 -16.75 8.12
C TRP A 86 8.66 -16.90 7.33
N ASN A 87 8.69 -17.82 6.36
CA ASN A 87 9.82 -17.97 5.43
C ASN A 87 9.71 -17.01 4.23
N GLY A 88 8.73 -16.09 4.23
CA GLY A 88 8.44 -15.22 3.09
C GLY A 88 7.49 -15.85 2.06
N GLY A 89 7.53 -15.37 0.82
CA GLY A 89 6.67 -15.90 -0.26
C GLY A 89 5.24 -15.40 -0.18
N LEU A 90 5.09 -14.07 -0.17
CA LEU A 90 3.81 -13.37 -0.24
C LEU A 90 3.79 -12.47 -1.49
N ALA A 91 2.81 -12.66 -2.36
CA ALA A 91 2.66 -11.88 -3.59
C ALA A 91 1.61 -10.80 -3.42
N ILE A 92 2.00 -9.55 -3.65
CA ILE A 92 1.12 -8.38 -3.48
C ILE A 92 -0.17 -8.47 -4.31
N HIS A 93 -0.09 -9.02 -5.52
CA HIS A 93 -1.25 -9.15 -6.42
C HIS A 93 -2.37 -10.01 -5.80
N GLY A 94 -1.99 -11.16 -5.21
CA GLY A 94 -2.94 -12.03 -4.52
C GLY A 94 -3.57 -11.36 -3.30
N GLY A 95 -2.79 -10.57 -2.56
CA GLY A 95 -3.28 -9.79 -1.43
C GLY A 95 -4.31 -8.74 -1.86
N ILE A 96 -4.04 -7.99 -2.93
CA ILE A 96 -4.97 -6.98 -3.46
C ILE A 96 -6.27 -7.63 -3.92
N ILE A 97 -6.20 -8.69 -4.72
CA ILE A 97 -7.40 -9.38 -5.23
C ILE A 97 -8.24 -9.94 -4.09
N ALA A 98 -7.62 -10.65 -3.14
CA ALA A 98 -8.32 -11.20 -1.99
C ALA A 98 -8.92 -10.10 -1.10
N GLY A 99 -8.20 -9.00 -0.92
CA GLY A 99 -8.68 -7.83 -0.20
C GLY A 99 -9.93 -7.21 -0.84
N LEU A 100 -9.92 -7.01 -2.16
CA LEU A 100 -11.08 -6.47 -2.87
C LEU A 100 -12.29 -7.40 -2.79
N ILE A 101 -12.08 -8.72 -2.95
CA ILE A 101 -13.16 -9.70 -2.84
C ILE A 101 -13.71 -9.72 -1.42
N ALA A 102 -12.85 -9.82 -0.40
CA ALA A 102 -13.27 -9.83 1.01
C ALA A 102 -14.00 -8.53 1.38
N GLY A 103 -13.50 -7.38 0.93
CA GLY A 103 -14.14 -6.09 1.13
C GLY A 103 -15.52 -5.99 0.50
N ALA A 104 -15.68 -6.47 -0.72
CA ALA A 104 -16.99 -6.51 -1.40
C ALA A 104 -17.98 -7.44 -0.69
N LEU A 105 -17.52 -8.64 -0.29
CA LEU A 105 -18.34 -9.60 0.45
C LEU A 105 -18.73 -9.07 1.84
N PHE A 106 -17.80 -8.43 2.55
CA PHE A 106 -18.07 -7.78 3.83
C PHE A 106 -19.12 -6.70 3.70
N CYS A 107 -18.99 -5.79 2.73
CA CYS A 107 -19.97 -4.75 2.47
C CYS A 107 -21.36 -5.33 2.17
N LYS A 108 -21.40 -6.40 1.36
CA LYS A 108 -22.68 -7.08 1.05
C LYS A 108 -23.30 -7.70 2.32
N ALA A 109 -22.50 -8.37 3.15
CA ALA A 109 -22.98 -9.02 4.38
C ALA A 109 -23.49 -8.00 5.42
N ARG A 110 -22.81 -6.86 5.55
CA ARG A 110 -23.17 -5.80 6.50
C ARG A 110 -24.13 -4.75 5.92
N LYS A 111 -24.55 -4.91 4.64
CA LYS A 111 -25.39 -3.93 3.90
C LYS A 111 -24.80 -2.53 3.87
N LEU A 112 -23.46 -2.42 3.80
CA LEU A 112 -22.73 -1.18 3.70
C LEU A 112 -22.46 -0.80 2.22
N SER A 113 -22.45 0.50 1.92
CA SER A 113 -21.96 0.97 0.63
C SER A 113 -20.44 0.79 0.54
N PHE A 114 -19.97 0.11 -0.51
CA PHE A 114 -18.53 -0.10 -0.74
C PHE A 114 -17.78 1.23 -0.90
N LEU A 115 -18.34 2.18 -1.66
CA LEU A 115 -17.71 3.49 -1.86
C LEU A 115 -17.64 4.29 -0.56
N LYS A 116 -18.66 4.20 0.28
CA LYS A 116 -18.70 4.86 1.58
C LYS A 116 -17.62 4.28 2.52
N LEU A 117 -17.54 2.96 2.61
CA LEU A 117 -16.51 2.29 3.40
C LEU A 117 -15.10 2.58 2.86
N ALA A 118 -14.92 2.54 1.53
CA ALA A 118 -13.67 2.91 0.89
C ALA A 118 -13.23 4.33 1.25
N ASP A 119 -14.13 5.31 1.22
CA ASP A 119 -13.80 6.69 1.60
C ASP A 119 -13.41 6.83 3.08
N VAL A 120 -13.94 5.99 3.96
CA VAL A 120 -13.53 5.96 5.37
C VAL A 120 -12.10 5.43 5.52
N LEU A 121 -11.74 4.40 4.76
CA LEU A 121 -10.47 3.67 4.87
C LEU A 121 -9.33 4.35 4.09
N ILE A 122 -9.63 4.87 2.92
CA ILE A 122 -8.63 5.34 1.94
C ILE A 122 -7.65 6.37 2.49
N PRO A 123 -8.02 7.38 3.29
CA PRO A 123 -7.03 8.33 3.80
C PRO A 123 -5.96 7.67 4.69
N ALA A 124 -6.28 6.61 5.39
CA ALA A 124 -5.30 5.87 6.18
C ALA A 124 -4.26 5.11 5.32
N LEU A 125 -4.62 4.79 4.07
CA LEU A 125 -3.76 4.01 3.18
C LEU A 125 -2.46 4.75 2.80
N PRO A 126 -2.47 6.00 2.28
CA PRO A 126 -1.23 6.71 1.97
C PRO A 126 -0.41 7.01 3.23
N LEU A 127 -1.01 7.20 4.40
CA LEU A 127 -0.25 7.31 5.64
C LEU A 127 0.46 5.99 5.97
N GLY A 128 -0.23 4.87 5.83
CA GLY A 128 0.37 3.54 6.00
C GLY A 128 1.50 3.28 5.00
N GLN A 129 1.34 3.71 3.75
CA GLN A 129 2.39 3.65 2.73
C GLN A 129 3.59 4.52 3.13
N ALA A 130 3.37 5.77 3.53
CA ALA A 130 4.43 6.68 3.99
C ALA A 130 5.26 6.06 5.13
N ILE A 131 4.62 5.44 6.11
CA ILE A 131 5.29 4.73 7.21
C ILE A 131 6.04 3.50 6.68
N GLY A 132 5.38 2.69 5.84
CA GLY A 132 5.95 1.45 5.30
C GLY A 132 7.21 1.66 4.45
N ARG A 133 7.33 2.81 3.76
CA ARG A 133 8.54 3.16 2.96
C ARG A 133 9.82 3.21 3.80
N TRP A 134 9.74 3.55 5.06
CA TRP A 134 10.90 3.47 5.96
C TRP A 134 11.38 2.03 6.17
N GLY A 135 10.51 1.04 6.03
CA GLY A 135 10.89 -0.37 6.03
C GLY A 135 11.86 -0.70 4.88
N ASN A 136 11.64 -0.13 3.68
CA ASN A 136 12.56 -0.30 2.55
C ASN A 136 13.95 0.32 2.85
N PHE A 137 14.00 1.44 3.58
CA PHE A 137 15.26 2.03 4.04
C PHE A 137 16.03 1.09 4.95
N PHE A 138 15.38 0.51 5.97
CA PHE A 138 16.02 -0.44 6.87
C PHE A 138 16.50 -1.72 6.15
N ASN A 139 15.73 -2.19 5.17
CA ASN A 139 16.11 -3.37 4.38
C ASN A 139 17.12 -3.07 3.26
N GLN A 140 17.46 -1.80 3.02
CA GLN A 140 18.31 -1.36 1.90
C GLN A 140 17.80 -1.86 0.54
N GLU A 141 16.50 -1.78 0.32
CA GLU A 141 15.82 -2.21 -0.90
C GLU A 141 15.04 -1.07 -1.55
N ALA A 142 14.61 -1.26 -2.80
CA ALA A 142 13.77 -0.30 -3.52
C ALA A 142 14.38 1.11 -3.64
N TYR A 143 15.69 1.21 -3.65
CA TYR A 143 16.41 2.47 -3.86
C TYR A 143 16.48 2.86 -5.34
N GLY A 144 16.83 4.13 -5.58
CA GLY A 144 16.95 4.66 -6.94
C GLY A 144 18.34 4.48 -7.54
N ARG A 145 18.50 4.98 -8.77
CA ARG A 145 19.79 4.99 -9.46
C ARG A 145 20.84 5.78 -8.66
N GLN A 146 22.12 5.58 -9.01
CA GLN A 146 23.24 6.30 -8.42
C GLN A 146 23.09 7.81 -8.62
N THR A 147 23.54 8.57 -7.63
CA THR A 147 23.47 10.04 -7.64
C THR A 147 24.50 10.67 -6.71
N ASP A 148 24.96 11.86 -7.06
CA ASP A 148 25.87 12.68 -6.25
C ASP A 148 25.15 13.80 -5.49
N LEU A 149 23.81 13.74 -5.41
CA LEU A 149 23.03 14.74 -4.70
C LEU A 149 23.37 14.77 -3.21
N PRO A 150 23.34 15.94 -2.56
CA PRO A 150 23.77 16.08 -1.15
C PRO A 150 22.91 15.28 -0.15
N TRP A 151 21.70 14.88 -0.55
CA TRP A 151 20.80 14.03 0.26
C TRP A 151 20.80 12.56 -0.15
N ALA A 152 21.76 12.13 -0.99
CA ALA A 152 21.93 10.73 -1.34
C ALA A 152 22.12 9.85 -0.09
N ILE A 153 21.57 8.63 -0.14
CA ILE A 153 21.81 7.61 0.87
C ILE A 153 22.89 6.63 0.39
N THR A 154 23.59 6.04 1.35
CA THR A 154 24.60 5.03 1.05
C THR A 154 24.00 3.66 1.33
N VAL A 155 23.98 2.80 0.31
CA VAL A 155 23.51 1.41 0.39
C VAL A 155 24.63 0.46 -0.03
N HIS A 156 24.55 -0.78 0.43
CA HIS A 156 25.47 -1.83 0.02
C HIS A 156 24.86 -2.63 -1.13
N ASP A 157 25.33 -2.37 -2.35
CA ASP A 157 24.99 -3.18 -3.52
C ASP A 157 25.89 -4.42 -3.57
N PRO A 158 25.33 -5.64 -3.79
CA PRO A 158 26.13 -6.87 -3.80
C PRO A 158 27.22 -6.92 -4.89
N ARG A 159 27.07 -6.14 -5.97
CA ARG A 159 28.01 -6.13 -7.11
C ARG A 159 28.96 -4.94 -7.08
N LEU A 160 28.46 -3.78 -6.64
CA LEU A 160 29.18 -2.51 -6.71
C LEU A 160 29.78 -2.06 -5.36
N GLY A 161 29.46 -2.78 -4.24
CA GLY A 161 29.84 -2.38 -2.91
C GLY A 161 29.02 -1.21 -2.39
N TRP A 162 29.65 -0.30 -1.64
CA TRP A 162 28.96 0.87 -1.09
C TRP A 162 28.80 1.94 -2.15
N ILE A 163 27.54 2.27 -2.49
CA ILE A 163 27.17 3.27 -3.51
C ILE A 163 26.24 4.33 -2.95
N HIS A 164 26.26 5.50 -3.57
CA HIS A 164 25.34 6.61 -3.28
C HIS A 164 24.16 6.56 -4.26
N VAL A 165 22.93 6.57 -3.74
CA VAL A 165 21.71 6.39 -4.55
C VAL A 165 20.60 7.36 -4.14
N HIS A 166 19.65 7.59 -5.05
CA HIS A 166 18.44 8.34 -4.74
C HIS A 166 17.63 7.64 -3.63
N PRO A 167 17.26 8.36 -2.54
CA PRO A 167 16.41 7.83 -1.47
C PRO A 167 14.94 7.78 -1.90
N THR A 168 14.60 6.89 -2.82
CA THR A 168 13.23 6.79 -3.37
C THR A 168 12.20 6.48 -2.28
N PHE A 169 12.59 5.76 -1.22
CA PHE A 169 11.75 5.54 -0.05
C PHE A 169 11.30 6.86 0.60
N LEU A 170 12.21 7.84 0.70
CA LEU A 170 11.91 9.15 1.28
C LEU A 170 11.00 9.97 0.36
N TYR A 171 11.27 9.94 -0.94
CA TYR A 171 10.42 10.63 -1.92
C TYR A 171 9.00 10.10 -1.90
N GLU A 172 8.83 8.76 -1.90
CA GLU A 172 7.52 8.12 -1.79
C GLU A 172 6.87 8.42 -0.43
N SER A 173 7.62 8.34 0.69
CA SER A 173 7.09 8.64 2.01
C SER A 173 6.55 10.06 2.13
N VAL A 174 7.31 11.06 1.65
CA VAL A 174 6.88 12.46 1.65
C VAL A 174 5.67 12.67 0.74
N TRP A 175 5.69 12.09 -0.48
CA TRP A 175 4.55 12.17 -1.38
C TRP A 175 3.28 11.56 -0.80
N ASP A 176 3.37 10.35 -0.26
CA ASP A 176 2.24 9.66 0.34
C ASP A 176 1.69 10.42 1.56
N LEU A 177 2.57 11.04 2.37
CA LEU A 177 2.15 11.92 3.46
C LEU A 177 1.42 13.16 2.92
N CYS A 178 1.90 13.77 1.84
CA CYS A 178 1.19 14.88 1.18
C CYS A 178 -0.18 14.43 0.66
N VAL A 179 -0.28 13.25 0.05
CA VAL A 179 -1.56 12.67 -0.42
C VAL A 179 -2.51 12.49 0.76
N PHE A 180 -2.05 11.94 1.88
CA PHE A 180 -2.83 11.81 3.12
C PHE A 180 -3.41 13.16 3.56
N LEU A 181 -2.56 14.19 3.65
CA LEU A 181 -2.98 15.52 4.08
C LEU A 181 -3.96 16.17 3.10
N ILE A 182 -3.71 16.03 1.79
CA ILE A 182 -4.61 16.56 0.75
C ILE A 182 -5.98 15.87 0.83
N LEU A 183 -6.02 14.54 0.98
CA LEU A 183 -7.29 13.82 1.10
C LEU A 183 -8.11 14.30 2.30
N LEU A 184 -7.49 14.46 3.48
CA LEU A 184 -8.20 14.86 4.71
C LEU A 184 -8.55 16.34 4.76
N PHE A 185 -7.63 17.22 4.43
CA PHE A 185 -7.80 18.64 4.68
C PHE A 185 -8.31 19.44 3.48
N VAL A 186 -8.13 18.90 2.27
CA VAL A 186 -8.60 19.56 1.05
C VAL A 186 -9.80 18.82 0.46
N ILE A 187 -9.63 17.55 0.07
CA ILE A 187 -10.70 16.84 -0.65
C ILE A 187 -11.90 16.60 0.28
N GLU A 188 -11.69 16.03 1.45
CA GLU A 188 -12.79 15.71 2.36
C GLU A 188 -13.53 16.94 2.86
N ARG A 189 -12.80 17.98 3.28
CA ARG A 189 -13.42 19.15 3.91
C ARG A 189 -14.00 20.15 2.92
N LYS A 190 -13.40 20.29 1.73
CA LYS A 190 -13.73 21.38 0.80
C LYS A 190 -14.36 20.91 -0.51
N VAL A 191 -14.10 19.68 -0.93
CA VAL A 191 -14.49 19.18 -2.27
C VAL A 191 -15.52 18.08 -2.19
N LYS A 192 -15.37 17.14 -1.24
CA LYS A 192 -16.21 15.94 -1.14
C LYS A 192 -17.69 16.28 -0.99
N LYS A 193 -18.52 15.71 -1.87
CA LYS A 193 -19.97 15.84 -1.88
C LYS A 193 -20.69 14.50 -1.96
N THR A 194 -19.98 13.46 -2.44
CA THR A 194 -20.53 12.10 -2.64
C THR A 194 -19.52 11.06 -2.15
N ASP A 195 -20.01 9.85 -1.86
CA ASP A 195 -19.18 8.71 -1.49
C ASP A 195 -18.43 8.20 -2.72
N GLY A 196 -17.14 7.87 -2.53
CA GLY A 196 -16.21 7.44 -3.57
C GLY A 196 -15.25 8.54 -4.05
N GLU A 197 -15.50 9.81 -3.71
CA GLU A 197 -14.63 10.92 -4.16
C GLU A 197 -13.22 10.84 -3.56
N LEU A 198 -13.07 10.38 -2.32
CA LEU A 198 -11.73 10.17 -1.72
C LEU A 198 -11.00 9.01 -2.38
N LEU A 199 -11.68 7.91 -2.67
CA LEU A 199 -11.11 6.75 -3.36
C LEU A 199 -10.55 7.14 -4.73
N PHE A 200 -11.36 7.78 -5.57
CA PHE A 200 -10.94 8.15 -6.91
C PHE A 200 -9.89 9.27 -6.92
N SER A 201 -9.96 10.20 -5.96
CA SER A 201 -8.91 11.21 -5.78
C SER A 201 -7.57 10.59 -5.35
N TYR A 202 -7.61 9.59 -4.48
CA TYR A 202 -6.42 8.83 -4.10
C TYR A 202 -5.79 8.13 -5.31
N PHE A 203 -6.58 7.50 -6.17
CA PHE A 203 -6.05 6.86 -7.39
C PHE A 203 -5.25 7.84 -8.25
N ILE A 204 -5.73 9.07 -8.40
CA ILE A 204 -5.04 10.10 -9.17
C ILE A 204 -3.76 10.57 -8.43
N LEU A 205 -3.92 11.03 -7.19
CA LEU A 205 -2.84 11.66 -6.45
C LEU A 205 -1.67 10.70 -6.18
N TYR A 206 -1.96 9.49 -5.70
CA TYR A 206 -0.93 8.47 -5.48
C TYR A 206 -0.20 8.12 -6.77
N SER A 207 -0.95 7.89 -7.85
CA SER A 207 -0.37 7.45 -9.12
C SER A 207 0.49 8.50 -9.79
N ILE A 208 0.22 9.79 -9.60
CA ILE A 208 1.10 10.86 -10.09
C ILE A 208 2.50 10.73 -9.46
N GLY A 209 2.59 10.65 -8.14
CA GLY A 209 3.89 10.49 -7.47
C GLY A 209 4.58 9.19 -7.84
N ARG A 210 3.82 8.10 -7.84
CA ARG A 210 4.35 6.79 -8.21
C ARG A 210 4.90 6.75 -9.63
N PHE A 211 4.24 7.37 -10.59
CA PHE A 211 4.69 7.45 -11.97
C PHE A 211 6.07 8.11 -12.10
N PHE A 212 6.29 9.24 -11.43
CA PHE A 212 7.56 9.96 -11.51
C PHE A 212 8.67 9.27 -10.70
N ILE A 213 8.37 8.83 -9.47
CA ILE A 213 9.38 8.20 -8.61
C ILE A 213 9.84 6.85 -9.19
N GLU A 214 8.94 6.10 -9.85
CA GLU A 214 9.28 4.86 -10.52
C GLU A 214 10.39 5.04 -11.57
N SER A 215 10.48 6.19 -12.23
CA SER A 215 11.52 6.47 -13.22
C SER A 215 12.94 6.48 -12.63
N LEU A 216 13.05 6.70 -11.31
CA LEU A 216 14.33 6.72 -10.60
C LEU A 216 14.74 5.33 -10.09
N ARG A 217 13.82 4.38 -10.00
CA ARG A 217 14.07 3.04 -9.41
C ARG A 217 14.90 2.16 -10.32
N THR A 218 15.68 1.27 -9.70
CA THR A 218 16.55 0.31 -10.38
C THR A 218 15.96 -1.11 -10.44
N ASP A 219 14.98 -1.41 -9.59
CA ASP A 219 14.36 -2.72 -9.42
C ASP A 219 12.95 -2.83 -10.07
N SER A 220 12.67 -1.98 -11.06
CA SER A 220 11.37 -1.92 -11.72
C SER A 220 11.06 -3.19 -12.51
N LEU A 221 9.86 -3.73 -12.31
CA LEU A 221 9.34 -4.77 -13.20
C LEU A 221 9.00 -4.17 -14.56
N MET A 222 9.43 -4.87 -15.61
CA MET A 222 9.22 -4.43 -17.00
C MET A 222 8.16 -5.31 -17.68
N PHE A 223 7.27 -4.67 -18.42
CA PHE A 223 6.26 -5.32 -19.25
C PHE A 223 6.30 -4.70 -20.67
N PHE A 224 6.65 -5.48 -21.67
CA PHE A 224 6.89 -5.03 -23.05
C PHE A 224 7.80 -3.80 -23.16
N GLY A 225 8.89 -3.77 -22.38
CA GLY A 225 9.84 -2.64 -22.39
C GLY A 225 9.40 -1.41 -21.61
N LEU A 226 8.22 -1.41 -21.00
CA LEU A 226 7.69 -0.34 -20.17
C LEU A 226 7.70 -0.73 -18.69
N ARG A 227 7.83 0.23 -17.78
CA ARG A 227 7.77 -0.02 -16.35
C ARG A 227 6.34 -0.33 -15.93
N THR A 228 6.10 -1.53 -15.41
CA THR A 228 4.75 -2.00 -15.02
C THR A 228 4.06 -1.03 -14.07
N ALA A 229 4.79 -0.49 -13.08
CA ALA A 229 4.22 0.46 -12.14
C ALA A 229 3.76 1.78 -12.80
N GLN A 230 4.43 2.24 -13.87
CA GLN A 230 3.99 3.42 -14.63
C GLN A 230 2.71 3.12 -15.43
N LEU A 231 2.61 1.94 -16.04
CA LEU A 231 1.38 1.52 -16.75
C LEU A 231 0.20 1.44 -15.79
N VAL A 232 0.39 0.81 -14.62
CA VAL A 232 -0.63 0.74 -13.57
C VAL A 232 -1.01 2.14 -13.08
N SER A 233 -0.04 3.04 -12.91
CA SER A 233 -0.30 4.43 -12.52
C SER A 233 -1.17 5.17 -13.53
N LEU A 234 -0.89 5.03 -14.83
CA LEU A 234 -1.73 5.63 -15.87
C LEU A 234 -3.15 5.06 -15.87
N ALA A 235 -3.28 3.74 -15.70
CA ALA A 235 -4.59 3.10 -15.60
C ALA A 235 -5.38 3.58 -14.38
N LEU A 236 -4.74 3.73 -13.21
CA LEU A 236 -5.37 4.25 -12.01
C LEU A 236 -5.74 5.73 -12.14
N ILE A 237 -4.92 6.56 -12.79
CA ILE A 237 -5.27 7.97 -13.08
C ILE A 237 -6.52 8.00 -13.96
N ALA A 238 -6.56 7.23 -15.03
CA ALA A 238 -7.72 7.16 -15.91
C ALA A 238 -8.98 6.68 -15.16
N ALA A 239 -8.86 5.61 -14.35
CA ALA A 239 -9.95 5.11 -13.52
C ALA A 239 -10.43 6.15 -12.50
N GLY A 240 -9.51 6.90 -11.89
CA GLY A 240 -9.82 7.98 -10.96
C GLY A 240 -10.61 9.11 -11.64
N ILE A 241 -10.14 9.57 -12.81
CA ILE A 241 -10.83 10.61 -13.59
C ILE A 241 -12.23 10.15 -14.01
N VAL A 242 -12.35 8.96 -14.60
CA VAL A 242 -13.63 8.38 -15.03
C VAL A 242 -14.57 8.22 -13.82
N GLY A 243 -14.05 7.74 -12.69
CA GLY A 243 -14.82 7.59 -11.46
C GLY A 243 -15.38 8.92 -10.94
N LEU A 244 -14.54 9.97 -10.88
CA LEU A 244 -15.00 11.31 -10.46
C LEU A 244 -16.04 11.90 -11.41
N LEU A 245 -15.86 11.73 -12.74
CA LEU A 245 -16.85 12.18 -13.73
C LEU A 245 -18.16 11.42 -13.60
N TRP A 246 -18.10 10.11 -13.37
CA TRP A 246 -19.27 9.28 -13.13
C TRP A 246 -20.05 9.71 -11.89
N LEU A 247 -19.36 9.94 -10.77
CA LEU A 247 -19.98 10.46 -9.53
C LEU A 247 -20.63 11.82 -9.74
N LYS A 248 -19.95 12.72 -10.47
CA LYS A 248 -20.52 14.04 -10.80
C LYS A 248 -21.80 13.93 -11.61
N LYS A 249 -21.82 13.07 -12.65
CA LYS A 249 -23.01 12.84 -13.50
C LYS A 249 -24.16 12.27 -12.67
N ARG A 250 -23.90 11.30 -11.81
CA ARG A 250 -24.92 10.68 -10.95
C ARG A 250 -25.59 11.71 -10.04
N ARG A 251 -24.81 12.59 -9.43
CA ARG A 251 -25.32 13.67 -8.55
C ARG A 251 -26.20 14.70 -9.27
N THR A 252 -26.05 14.88 -10.57
CA THR A 252 -26.88 15.84 -11.35
C THR A 252 -28.21 15.23 -11.82
N VAL A 253 -28.40 13.93 -11.66
CA VAL A 253 -29.61 13.20 -12.07
C VAL A 253 -30.53 12.92 -10.86
N ASP A 254 -29.94 12.82 -9.64
CA ASP A 254 -30.65 12.73 -8.35
C ASP A 254 -30.96 14.14 -7.81
#